data_e3133d082386d0b26387b6518e7b0bba
#
_entry.id   e3133d082386d0b26387b6518e7b0bba
#
_cell.length_a   1.000
_cell.length_b   1.000
_cell.length_c   1.000
_cell.angle_alpha   90.00
_cell.angle_beta   90.00
_cell.angle_gamma   90.00
#
_symmetry.space_group_name_H-M   'P 1'
#
loop_
_entity.id
_entity.type
_entity.pdbx_description
1 polymer ?
#
loop_
_entity_poly.entity_id
_entity_poly.type
_entity_poly.pdbx_seq_one_letter_code
_entity_poly.pdbx_strand_id
1 'polypeptide(L)'
;YTIDIANSFIAVAQNTMLFILCSFAAQNLVCLMQIQVMKSKLHRVTVTEADLNYIGSVTIDEDLMDAAHFIEHEKVQIVNLNNGERLETYIIKGIRGSGKICLNGPAARKVSPGDMVIIISYASMDFEETKSLKPTVIFPKEGNKL
;
A
#
# COMPACT_ATOMS: atom_id res chain seq x y z
N TYR A 1 -6.12 61.66 -20.35
CA TYR A 1 -4.96 61.26 -19.54
C TYR A 1 -5.28 60.22 -18.47
N THR A 2 -6.55 60.02 -18.07
CA THR A 2 -6.97 59.09 -16.99
C THR A 2 -7.21 57.66 -17.49
N ILE A 3 -7.45 57.44 -18.76
CA ILE A 3 -7.73 56.10 -19.34
C ILE A 3 -6.47 55.29 -19.58
N ASP A 4 -5.34 55.92 -19.86
CA ASP A 4 -4.04 55.23 -20.11
C ASP A 4 -3.45 54.58 -18.88
N ILE A 5 -3.65 55.18 -17.70
CA ILE A 5 -3.11 54.66 -16.45
C ILE A 5 -3.85 53.37 -16.02
N ALA A 6 -5.21 53.37 -16.18
CA ALA A 6 -6.02 52.19 -15.83
C ALA A 6 -5.66 50.95 -16.70
N ASN A 7 -5.48 51.16 -18.00
CA ASN A 7 -5.09 50.10 -18.93
C ASN A 7 -3.68 49.55 -18.66
N SER A 8 -2.76 50.42 -18.23
CA SER A 8 -1.40 50.02 -17.83
C SER A 8 -1.40 49.17 -16.54
N PHE A 9 -2.23 49.53 -15.56
CA PHE A 9 -2.36 48.73 -14.33
C PHE A 9 -3.00 47.36 -14.57
N ILE A 10 -4.00 47.27 -15.45
CA ILE A 10 -4.67 46.00 -15.83
C ILE A 10 -3.66 45.09 -16.56
N ALA A 11 -2.89 45.61 -17.49
CA ALA A 11 -1.88 44.83 -18.20
C ALA A 11 -0.76 44.29 -17.30
N VAL A 12 -0.32 45.09 -16.31
CA VAL A 12 0.69 44.67 -15.33
C VAL A 12 0.11 43.60 -14.40
N ALA A 13 -1.11 43.76 -13.93
CA ALA A 13 -1.79 42.76 -13.08
C ALA A 13 -2.03 41.43 -13.81
N GLN A 14 -2.41 41.47 -15.09
CA GLN A 14 -2.58 40.27 -15.90
C GLN A 14 -1.26 39.53 -16.17
N ASN A 15 -0.18 40.26 -16.47
CA ASN A 15 1.15 39.67 -16.62
C ASN A 15 1.69 39.09 -15.31
N THR A 16 1.46 39.75 -14.18
CA THR A 16 1.89 39.23 -12.88
C THR A 16 1.13 37.97 -12.49
N MET A 17 -0.19 37.94 -12.75
CA MET A 17 -1.01 36.77 -12.48
C MET A 17 -0.66 35.59 -13.40
N LEU A 18 -0.36 35.84 -14.66
CA LEU A 18 0.13 34.82 -15.60
C LEU A 18 1.51 34.27 -15.20
N PHE A 19 2.40 35.13 -14.72
CA PHE A 19 3.72 34.71 -14.21
C PHE A 19 3.61 33.86 -12.94
N ILE A 20 2.68 34.20 -12.04
CA ILE A 20 2.42 33.41 -10.82
C ILE A 20 1.81 32.07 -11.20
N LEU A 21 0.84 32.02 -12.13
CA LEU A 21 0.24 30.77 -12.60
C LEU A 21 1.23 29.88 -13.35
N CYS A 22 2.09 30.46 -14.20
CA CYS A 22 3.17 29.71 -14.86
C CYS A 22 4.22 29.19 -13.87
N SER A 23 4.57 29.98 -12.85
CA SER A 23 5.49 29.54 -11.78
C SER A 23 4.90 28.42 -10.94
N PHE A 24 3.59 28.48 -10.62
CA PHE A 24 2.88 27.42 -9.90
C PHE A 24 2.72 26.14 -10.75
N ALA A 25 2.47 26.26 -12.04
CA ALA A 25 2.41 25.13 -12.97
C ALA A 25 3.80 24.49 -13.19
N ALA A 26 4.85 25.30 -13.25
CA ALA A 26 6.23 24.80 -13.40
C ALA A 26 6.73 24.07 -12.13
N GLN A 27 6.27 24.47 -10.95
CA GLN A 27 6.64 23.81 -9.69
C GLN A 27 5.96 22.42 -9.55
N ASN A 28 4.88 22.14 -10.29
CA ASN A 28 4.18 20.85 -10.26
C ASN A 28 4.62 19.87 -11.36
N LEU A 29 5.58 20.23 -12.21
CA LEU A 29 6.13 19.34 -13.24
C LEU A 29 7.49 18.76 -12.83
N VAL A 30 7.67 18.49 -11.54
CA VAL A 30 8.77 17.62 -11.13
C VAL A 30 8.33 16.21 -11.49
N CYS A 31 8.93 15.64 -12.52
CA CYS A 31 8.84 14.22 -12.81
C CYS A 31 9.49 13.47 -11.64
N LEU A 32 8.73 13.24 -10.59
CA LEU A 32 9.17 12.52 -9.40
C LEU A 32 9.40 11.06 -9.80
N MET A 33 10.62 10.59 -9.63
CA MET A 33 10.93 9.17 -9.79
C MET A 33 10.22 8.41 -8.67
N GLN A 34 9.13 7.71 -9.02
CA GLN A 34 8.43 6.85 -8.08
C GLN A 34 9.01 5.44 -8.14
N ILE A 35 9.27 4.88 -6.99
CA ILE A 35 9.68 3.49 -6.83
C ILE A 35 8.72 2.74 -5.92
N GLN A 36 8.62 1.42 -6.14
CA GLN A 36 7.87 0.55 -5.24
C GLN A 36 8.79 0.07 -4.12
N VAL A 37 8.39 0.31 -2.90
CA VAL A 37 9.13 -0.08 -1.70
C VAL A 37 8.27 -0.89 -0.76
N MET A 38 8.89 -1.80 -0.02
CA MET A 38 8.18 -2.54 1.02
C MET A 38 7.69 -1.57 2.09
N LYS A 39 6.36 -1.42 2.22
CA LYS A 39 5.72 -0.64 3.27
C LYS A 39 5.72 -1.40 4.59
N SER A 40 5.25 -2.63 4.55
CA SER A 40 5.20 -3.48 5.74
C SER A 40 5.07 -4.97 5.38
N LYS A 41 5.33 -5.84 6.37
CA LYS A 41 5.12 -7.28 6.21
C LYS A 41 4.79 -8.00 7.53
N LEU A 42 3.96 -9.01 7.40
CA LEU A 42 3.83 -10.08 8.39
C LEU A 42 4.82 -11.19 8.04
N HIS A 43 5.80 -11.44 8.89
CA HIS A 43 6.86 -12.39 8.61
C HIS A 43 6.60 -13.72 9.30
N ARG A 44 6.33 -14.76 8.50
CA ARG A 44 6.13 -16.15 8.97
C ARG A 44 4.84 -16.33 9.77
N VAL A 45 3.70 -15.99 9.16
CA VAL A 45 2.37 -16.38 9.67
C VAL A 45 2.01 -17.77 9.17
N THR A 46 1.24 -18.51 9.95
CA THR A 46 0.73 -19.83 9.58
C THR A 46 -0.62 -19.70 8.90
N VAL A 47 -0.78 -20.32 7.73
CA VAL A 47 -2.08 -20.43 7.05
C VAL A 47 -3.01 -21.30 7.92
N THR A 48 -4.11 -20.72 8.34
CA THR A 48 -5.12 -21.44 9.18
C THR A 48 -6.17 -22.15 8.33
N GLU A 49 -6.43 -21.62 7.13
CA GLU A 49 -7.53 -22.10 6.27
C GLU A 49 -7.23 -21.79 4.79
N ALA A 50 -7.75 -22.62 3.89
CA ALA A 50 -7.72 -22.43 2.45
C ALA A 50 -9.11 -22.74 1.87
N ASP A 51 -9.87 -21.70 1.51
CA ASP A 51 -11.26 -21.83 1.02
C ASP A 51 -11.35 -21.57 -0.48
N LEU A 52 -11.53 -22.64 -1.25
CA LEU A 52 -11.64 -22.56 -2.71
C LEU A 52 -12.97 -21.94 -3.18
N ASN A 53 -14.01 -22.00 -2.38
CA ASN A 53 -15.36 -21.59 -2.79
C ASN A 53 -15.69 -20.15 -2.42
N TYR A 54 -14.77 -19.47 -1.77
CA TYR A 54 -14.91 -18.07 -1.39
C TYR A 54 -14.42 -17.12 -2.49
N ILE A 55 -14.85 -15.86 -2.45
CA ILE A 55 -14.34 -14.81 -3.33
C ILE A 55 -12.82 -14.67 -3.11
N GLY A 56 -12.03 -14.65 -4.20
CA GLY A 56 -10.56 -14.63 -4.12
C GLY A 56 -10.00 -13.48 -3.29
N SER A 57 -9.08 -13.78 -2.37
CA SER A 57 -8.43 -12.79 -1.48
C SER A 57 -7.56 -13.50 -0.43
N VAL A 58 -7.07 -12.74 0.56
CA VAL A 58 -6.55 -13.26 1.82
C VAL A 58 -7.30 -12.63 2.99
N THR A 59 -7.92 -13.43 3.84
CA THR A 59 -8.52 -12.97 5.09
C THR A 59 -7.45 -12.97 6.19
N ILE A 60 -7.25 -11.81 6.84
CA ILE A 60 -6.23 -11.61 7.86
C ILE A 60 -6.91 -11.14 9.16
N ASP A 61 -6.52 -11.71 10.30
CA ASP A 61 -6.91 -11.22 11.63
C ASP A 61 -6.68 -9.71 11.76
N GLU A 62 -7.69 -8.97 12.24
CA GLU A 62 -7.65 -7.52 12.35
C GLU A 62 -6.55 -7.00 13.27
N ASP A 63 -6.15 -7.74 14.34
CA ASP A 63 -5.02 -7.34 15.17
C ASP A 63 -3.69 -7.38 14.41
N LEU A 64 -3.51 -8.39 13.55
CA LEU A 64 -2.35 -8.49 12.67
C LEU A 64 -2.34 -7.38 11.62
N MET A 65 -3.52 -7.02 11.10
CA MET A 65 -3.64 -5.91 10.14
C MET A 65 -3.24 -4.60 10.79
N ASP A 66 -3.76 -4.31 11.98
CA ASP A 66 -3.45 -3.09 12.73
C ASP A 66 -1.93 -3.00 13.02
N ALA A 67 -1.33 -4.08 13.51
CA ALA A 67 0.09 -4.14 13.81
C ALA A 67 0.97 -3.92 12.57
N ALA A 68 0.57 -4.45 11.42
CA ALA A 68 1.28 -4.31 10.15
C ALA A 68 0.89 -3.05 9.37
N HIS A 69 -0.02 -2.21 9.88
CA HIS A 69 -0.58 -1.06 9.17
C HIS A 69 -1.18 -1.45 7.80
N PHE A 70 -1.83 -2.60 7.75
CA PHE A 70 -2.58 -3.04 6.58
C PHE A 70 -4.00 -2.48 6.63
N ILE A 71 -4.56 -2.19 5.47
CA ILE A 71 -5.96 -1.80 5.33
C ILE A 71 -6.73 -2.81 4.48
N GLU A 72 -8.05 -2.87 4.67
CA GLU A 72 -8.91 -3.70 3.84
C GLU A 72 -8.81 -3.29 2.36
N HIS A 73 -8.85 -4.27 1.47
CA HIS A 73 -8.66 -4.13 0.01
C HIS A 73 -7.25 -3.74 -0.43
N GLU A 74 -6.30 -3.61 0.48
CA GLU A 74 -4.91 -3.37 0.12
C GLU A 74 -4.34 -4.56 -0.66
N LYS A 75 -3.63 -4.26 -1.76
CA LYS A 75 -2.90 -5.28 -2.52
C LYS A 75 -1.70 -5.77 -1.73
N VAL A 76 -1.56 -7.09 -1.62
CA VAL A 76 -0.42 -7.74 -0.97
C VAL A 76 0.17 -8.84 -1.84
N GLN A 77 1.45 -9.08 -1.66
CA GLN A 77 2.15 -10.25 -2.17
C GLN A 77 2.30 -11.27 -1.05
N ILE A 78 1.95 -12.52 -1.35
CA ILE A 78 2.11 -13.65 -0.44
C ILE A 78 3.22 -14.55 -0.98
N VAL A 79 4.13 -14.93 -0.08
CA VAL A 79 5.24 -15.84 -0.37
C VAL A 79 5.13 -17.03 0.55
N ASN A 80 4.90 -18.22 -0.04
CA ASN A 80 4.81 -19.47 0.70
C ASN A 80 6.22 -20.06 0.89
N LEU A 81 6.63 -20.28 2.14
CA LEU A 81 7.94 -20.84 2.46
C LEU A 81 8.02 -22.35 2.23
N ASN A 82 6.88 -23.05 2.24
CA ASN A 82 6.86 -24.51 2.14
C ASN A 82 7.02 -24.98 0.69
N ASN A 83 6.47 -24.24 -0.28
CA ASN A 83 6.49 -24.63 -1.70
C ASN A 83 7.12 -23.59 -2.64
N GLY A 84 7.51 -22.41 -2.12
CA GLY A 84 8.13 -21.33 -2.90
C GLY A 84 7.17 -20.52 -3.77
N GLU A 85 5.87 -20.79 -3.73
CA GLU A 85 4.88 -20.05 -4.50
C GLU A 85 4.81 -18.58 -4.09
N ARG A 86 4.63 -17.73 -5.11
CA ARG A 86 4.38 -16.30 -4.95
C ARG A 86 3.10 -15.94 -5.67
N LEU A 87 2.27 -15.17 -5.02
CA LEU A 87 1.02 -14.69 -5.61
C LEU A 87 0.70 -13.28 -5.09
N GLU A 88 -0.09 -12.57 -5.86
CA GLU A 88 -0.65 -11.28 -5.47
C GLU A 88 -2.15 -11.41 -5.28
N THR A 89 -2.66 -10.75 -4.25
CA THR A 89 -4.08 -10.71 -3.94
C THR A 89 -4.39 -9.44 -3.14
N TYR A 90 -5.58 -9.32 -2.58
CA TYR A 90 -5.97 -8.21 -1.70
C TYR A 90 -6.47 -8.74 -0.36
N ILE A 91 -6.50 -7.88 0.64
CA ILE A 91 -6.85 -8.20 2.02
C ILE A 91 -8.36 -8.11 2.23
N ILE A 92 -8.91 -9.09 2.94
CA ILE A 92 -10.22 -9.03 3.59
C ILE A 92 -9.99 -9.07 5.10
N LYS A 93 -10.74 -8.24 5.83
CA LYS A 93 -10.69 -8.19 7.28
C LYS A 93 -11.27 -9.46 7.90
N GLY A 94 -10.49 -10.09 8.77
CA GLY A 94 -10.88 -11.23 9.58
C GLY A 94 -11.31 -10.84 10.99
N ILE A 95 -11.81 -11.81 11.75
CA ILE A 95 -12.23 -11.61 13.13
C ILE A 95 -11.01 -11.28 13.99
N ARG A 96 -11.11 -10.18 14.74
CA ARG A 96 -10.07 -9.71 15.65
C ARG A 96 -9.70 -10.75 16.70
N GLY A 97 -8.40 -10.95 16.92
CA GLY A 97 -7.87 -11.89 17.89
C GLY A 97 -8.04 -13.36 17.54
N SER A 98 -8.54 -13.68 16.33
CA SER A 98 -8.71 -15.07 15.89
C SER A 98 -7.42 -15.77 15.48
N GLY A 99 -6.39 -15.01 15.11
CA GLY A 99 -5.17 -15.51 14.46
C GLY A 99 -5.43 -16.01 13.03
N LYS A 100 -6.57 -15.67 12.42
CA LYS A 100 -6.96 -16.17 11.10
C LYS A 100 -6.07 -15.63 9.98
N ILE A 101 -5.55 -16.57 9.19
CA ILE A 101 -4.91 -16.34 7.89
C ILE A 101 -5.54 -17.35 6.94
N CYS A 102 -6.50 -16.89 6.12
CA CYS A 102 -7.22 -17.75 5.18
C CYS A 102 -6.97 -17.27 3.75
N LEU A 103 -6.50 -18.15 2.88
CA LEU A 103 -6.41 -17.87 1.45
C LEU A 103 -7.67 -18.35 0.75
N ASN A 104 -8.28 -17.45 -0.02
CA ASN A 104 -9.61 -17.61 -0.59
C ASN A 104 -9.56 -17.79 -2.12
N GLY A 105 -10.52 -18.56 -2.66
CA GLY A 105 -10.68 -18.75 -4.08
C GLY A 105 -9.44 -19.34 -4.75
N PRO A 106 -8.99 -18.85 -5.92
CA PRO A 106 -7.84 -19.40 -6.64
C PRO A 106 -6.53 -19.37 -5.83
N ALA A 107 -6.36 -18.44 -4.90
CA ALA A 107 -5.19 -18.36 -4.02
C ALA A 107 -5.08 -19.59 -3.10
N ALA A 108 -6.19 -20.18 -2.71
CA ALA A 108 -6.23 -21.39 -1.89
C ALA A 108 -5.53 -22.60 -2.53
N ARG A 109 -5.40 -22.62 -3.87
CA ARG A 109 -4.69 -23.72 -4.56
C ARG A 109 -3.17 -23.65 -4.42
N LYS A 110 -2.64 -22.56 -3.92
CA LYS A 110 -1.19 -22.32 -3.80
C LYS A 110 -0.67 -22.48 -2.37
N VAL A 111 -1.56 -22.90 -1.47
CA VAL A 111 -1.23 -23.09 -0.05
C VAL A 111 -1.98 -24.29 0.49
N SER A 112 -1.49 -24.78 1.64
CA SER A 112 -2.21 -25.74 2.49
C SER A 112 -2.34 -25.17 3.91
N PRO A 113 -3.41 -25.48 4.66
CA PRO A 113 -3.45 -25.18 6.08
C PRO A 113 -2.21 -25.75 6.78
N GLY A 114 -1.56 -24.92 7.62
CA GLY A 114 -0.29 -25.23 8.25
C GLY A 114 0.93 -24.70 7.51
N ASP A 115 0.81 -24.29 6.26
CA ASP A 115 1.93 -23.64 5.53
C ASP A 115 2.32 -22.33 6.21
N MET A 116 3.61 -22.04 6.17
CA MET A 116 4.15 -20.78 6.65
C MET A 116 4.32 -19.80 5.50
N VAL A 117 3.73 -18.60 5.64
CA VAL A 117 3.76 -17.59 4.59
C VAL A 117 4.29 -16.25 5.10
N ILE A 118 4.79 -15.44 4.17
CA ILE A 118 5.11 -14.03 4.39
C ILE A 118 4.10 -13.21 3.58
N ILE A 119 3.46 -12.23 4.21
CA ILE A 119 2.52 -11.31 3.56
C ILE A 119 3.17 -9.93 3.52
N ILE A 120 3.33 -9.37 2.32
CA ILE A 120 4.09 -8.14 2.10
C ILE A 120 3.20 -7.12 1.40
N SER A 121 3.17 -5.91 1.92
CA SER A 121 2.58 -4.78 1.21
C SER A 121 3.65 -3.79 0.75
N TYR A 122 3.36 -3.12 -0.35
CA TYR A 122 4.24 -2.17 -1.00
C TYR A 122 3.55 -0.81 -1.11
N ALA A 123 4.34 0.25 -1.10
CA ALA A 123 3.89 1.61 -1.40
C ALA A 123 4.67 2.14 -2.61
N SER A 124 4.00 2.96 -3.43
CA SER A 124 4.67 3.76 -4.45
C SER A 124 5.01 5.10 -3.84
N MET A 125 6.28 5.45 -3.79
CA MET A 125 6.78 6.66 -3.13
C MET A 125 7.83 7.34 -3.98
N ASP A 126 8.01 8.64 -3.76
CA ASP A 126 9.13 9.36 -4.33
C ASP A 126 10.47 8.80 -3.85
N PHE A 127 11.46 8.78 -4.74
CA PHE A 127 12.78 8.23 -4.44
C PHE A 127 13.43 8.88 -3.23
N GLU A 128 13.34 10.20 -3.09
CA GLU A 128 13.96 10.91 -1.96
C GLU A 128 13.21 10.67 -0.64
N GLU A 129 11.87 10.66 -0.68
CA GLU A 129 11.05 10.34 0.49
C GLU A 129 11.30 8.92 0.99
N THR A 130 11.52 7.98 0.06
CA THR A 130 11.79 6.57 0.37
C THR A 130 13.02 6.37 1.27
N LYS A 131 14.04 7.24 1.15
CA LYS A 131 15.25 7.15 1.98
C LYS A 131 14.98 7.29 3.49
N SER A 132 13.87 7.91 3.85
CA SER A 132 13.44 8.07 5.25
C SER A 132 12.45 7.00 5.72
N LEU A 133 11.90 6.18 4.82
CA LEU A 133 10.91 5.15 5.14
C LEU A 133 11.52 4.07 6.03
N LYS A 134 10.86 3.80 7.15
CA LYS A 134 11.13 2.65 7.99
C LYS A 134 9.98 1.65 7.83
N PRO A 135 10.18 0.54 7.11
CA PRO A 135 9.11 -0.43 6.92
C PRO A 135 8.75 -1.12 8.23
N THR A 136 7.46 -1.38 8.42
CA THR A 136 6.96 -2.13 9.57
C THR A 136 7.11 -3.62 9.32
N VAL A 137 7.78 -4.34 10.21
CA VAL A 137 7.95 -5.79 10.12
C VAL A 137 7.46 -6.43 11.41
N ILE A 138 6.42 -7.25 11.29
CA ILE A 138 5.81 -7.97 12.41
C ILE A 138 6.22 -9.44 12.35
N PHE A 139 6.63 -9.99 13.50
CA PHE A 139 6.97 -11.39 13.71
C PHE A 139 5.94 -12.01 14.66
N PRO A 140 4.81 -12.53 14.15
CA PRO A 140 3.81 -13.15 15.00
C PRO A 140 4.35 -14.40 15.71
N LYS A 141 3.83 -14.64 16.89
CA LYS A 141 4.11 -15.85 17.69
C LYS A 141 3.24 -17.02 17.22
N GLU A 142 3.35 -18.13 17.91
CA GLU A 142 2.51 -19.32 17.69
C GLU A 142 1.02 -18.97 17.70
N GLY A 143 0.25 -19.58 16.80
CA GLY A 143 -1.16 -19.25 16.61
C GLY A 143 -1.42 -17.87 15.99
N ASN A 144 -0.41 -17.30 15.29
CA ASN A 144 -0.47 -15.95 14.68
C ASN A 144 -0.78 -14.84 15.70
N LYS A 145 -0.28 -14.93 16.94
CA LYS A 145 -0.49 -13.91 17.97
C LYS A 145 0.64 -12.89 17.98
N LEU A 146 0.35 -11.67 18.46
CA LEU A 146 1.31 -10.56 18.63
C LEU A 146 2.16 -10.72 19.91
#